data_9a821ee2356c9c2f892993661504856c
#
_entry.id   9a821ee2356c9c2f892993661504856c
#
_cell.length_a   1.000
_cell.length_b   1.000
_cell.length_c   1.000
_cell.angle_alpha   90.00
_cell.angle_beta   90.00
_cell.angle_gamma   90.00
#
_symmetry.space_group_name_H-M   'P 1'
#
loop_
_entity.id
_entity.type
_entity.pdbx_description
1 polymer ?
#
loop_
_entity_poly.entity_id
_entity_poly.type
_entity_poly.pdbx_seq_one_letter_code
_entity_poly.pdbx_strand_id
1 'polypeptide(L)'
;MPTTHPQPATVGQLKSTDYKPMSVKDELRKNLIRKLKAGEELFPGILGYRDSVIPQIVNGILSKHDLLFLGLRGQAKTRILRLLPELLDEWMPVLAGVEINDDPIAPITNTGKRILAEQGDDAKIEWVHRKNRYQEKLATPDVTIADLIGEIDLVKHAEGRYLSDESTMHYGMIPRSNRGIFAINELPDLAPRIQVGLFNVLEERDVQIRGYPIRLNLDVCLVFSANPEDYTNRGRIVTPLKDRIGSVIRTHYPETVKEGIEVAQQNAWLDRNEDQSGSGIAVTIPPFMSEIIEQVVRLARTSPHVSQASGVSVRTSIANLETVVSNAERRGIMTGETRVVPRICDLNFLTASCRGKIEMTLAEEDGAEDKLVKSLIGEAVKTVFESVADPDDYESITEQFKGNLTFPAGDELAAEEFVANMKAIKPLVPAATKLAKELSLDANDPSVIASVGEFLLEGLYVNNRLSKYNSKGKTFFKR
;
A
#
# COMPACT_ATOMS: atom_id res chain seq x y z
N MET A 1 -16.83 -18.83 -9.01
CA MET A 1 -18.24 -19.17 -9.21
C MET A 1 -19.06 -18.22 -8.35
N PRO A 2 -20.17 -17.63 -8.79
CA PRO A 2 -21.02 -16.88 -7.92
C PRO A 2 -21.59 -17.87 -6.89
N THR A 3 -21.21 -17.68 -5.64
CA THR A 3 -21.72 -18.46 -4.52
C THR A 3 -23.20 -18.17 -4.41
N THR A 4 -24.01 -19.23 -4.51
CA THR A 4 -25.46 -19.13 -4.40
C THR A 4 -25.81 -18.58 -3.01
N HIS A 5 -26.66 -17.56 -3.00
CA HIS A 5 -27.21 -16.97 -1.78
C HIS A 5 -27.81 -18.08 -0.89
N PRO A 6 -27.55 -18.07 0.43
CA PRO A 6 -28.10 -19.07 1.36
C PRO A 6 -29.62 -19.14 1.29
N GLN A 7 -30.17 -20.34 1.48
CA GLN A 7 -31.61 -20.64 1.30
C GLN A 7 -32.54 -20.17 2.42
N PRO A 8 -32.18 -20.21 3.75
CA PRO A 8 -33.08 -19.78 4.80
C PRO A 8 -33.56 -18.35 4.63
N ALA A 9 -34.88 -18.15 4.63
CA ALA A 9 -35.54 -16.85 4.48
C ALA A 9 -36.25 -16.39 5.74
N THR A 10 -36.46 -17.31 6.74
CA THR A 10 -37.11 -17.02 8.02
C THR A 10 -36.29 -17.54 9.20
N VAL A 11 -36.56 -17.02 10.37
CA VAL A 11 -35.95 -17.44 11.62
C VAL A 11 -36.18 -18.94 11.90
N GLY A 12 -37.39 -19.44 11.65
CA GLY A 12 -37.73 -20.86 11.82
C GLY A 12 -36.89 -21.76 10.87
N GLN A 13 -36.76 -21.38 9.62
CA GLN A 13 -35.87 -22.09 8.70
C GLN A 13 -34.41 -22.05 9.14
N LEU A 14 -33.92 -20.90 9.63
CA LEU A 14 -32.55 -20.76 10.15
C LEU A 14 -32.32 -21.65 11.37
N LYS A 15 -33.28 -21.72 12.32
CA LYS A 15 -33.20 -22.60 13.50
C LYS A 15 -33.14 -24.09 13.15
N SER A 16 -33.63 -24.48 11.99
CA SER A 16 -33.54 -25.87 11.52
C SER A 16 -32.18 -26.22 10.89
N THR A 17 -31.30 -25.25 10.77
CA THR A 17 -29.90 -25.45 10.36
C THR A 17 -28.98 -25.54 11.57
N ASP A 18 -27.67 -25.80 11.33
CA ASP A 18 -26.64 -25.81 12.40
C ASP A 18 -26.21 -24.38 12.83
N TYR A 19 -26.96 -23.35 12.42
CA TYR A 19 -26.62 -21.97 12.76
C TYR A 19 -26.67 -21.73 14.27
N LYS A 20 -25.59 -21.15 14.78
CA LYS A 20 -25.51 -20.67 16.18
C LYS A 20 -24.96 -19.25 16.19
N PRO A 21 -25.56 -18.35 16.98
CA PRO A 21 -25.01 -17.03 17.21
C PRO A 21 -23.55 -17.11 17.64
N MET A 22 -22.70 -16.33 17.01
CA MET A 22 -21.26 -16.28 17.29
C MET A 22 -20.77 -14.83 17.22
N SER A 23 -19.87 -14.46 18.14
CA SER A 23 -19.27 -13.13 18.07
C SER A 23 -18.37 -13.00 16.86
N VAL A 24 -18.22 -11.77 16.32
CA VAL A 24 -17.34 -11.49 15.18
C VAL A 24 -15.90 -11.91 15.45
N LYS A 25 -15.42 -11.75 16.68
CA LYS A 25 -14.07 -12.16 17.07
C LYS A 25 -13.90 -13.68 17.16
N ASP A 26 -14.96 -14.40 17.57
CA ASP A 26 -14.96 -15.86 17.52
C ASP A 26 -15.01 -16.39 16.10
N GLU A 27 -15.77 -15.74 15.22
CA GLU A 27 -15.86 -16.07 13.80
C GLU A 27 -14.50 -15.88 13.11
N LEU A 28 -13.86 -14.71 13.30
CA LEU A 28 -12.51 -14.43 12.78
C LEU A 28 -11.51 -15.49 13.25
N ARG A 29 -11.53 -15.82 14.54
CA ARG A 29 -10.65 -16.85 15.13
C ARG A 29 -10.92 -18.23 14.56
N LYS A 30 -12.18 -18.65 14.45
CA LYS A 30 -12.58 -19.95 13.85
C LYS A 30 -12.08 -20.09 12.43
N ASN A 31 -12.30 -19.09 11.59
CA ASN A 31 -11.91 -19.10 10.19
C ASN A 31 -10.39 -19.01 10.00
N LEU A 32 -9.70 -18.24 10.84
CA LEU A 32 -8.24 -18.20 10.89
C LEU A 32 -7.66 -19.58 11.22
N ILE A 33 -8.17 -20.26 12.25
CA ILE A 33 -7.73 -21.62 12.62
C ILE A 33 -7.95 -22.59 11.47
N ARG A 34 -9.09 -22.52 10.78
CA ARG A 34 -9.38 -23.34 9.61
C ARG A 34 -8.35 -23.14 8.51
N LYS A 35 -8.06 -21.85 8.15
CA LYS A 35 -7.08 -21.49 7.12
C LYS A 35 -5.66 -21.95 7.49
N LEU A 36 -5.25 -21.74 8.74
CA LEU A 36 -3.93 -22.19 9.23
C LEU A 36 -3.78 -23.72 9.14
N LYS A 37 -4.81 -24.47 9.53
CA LYS A 37 -4.79 -25.95 9.42
C LYS A 37 -4.76 -26.44 7.98
N ALA A 38 -5.37 -25.69 7.06
CA ALA A 38 -5.38 -25.99 5.62
C ALA A 38 -4.09 -25.54 4.91
N GLY A 39 -3.20 -24.80 5.58
CA GLY A 39 -2.02 -24.21 4.95
C GLY A 39 -2.35 -23.14 3.92
N GLU A 40 -3.55 -22.53 3.99
CA GLU A 40 -3.96 -21.46 3.09
C GLU A 40 -3.12 -20.20 3.35
N GLU A 41 -2.77 -19.51 2.25
CA GLU A 41 -2.09 -18.22 2.36
C GLU A 41 -2.97 -17.19 3.08
N LEU A 42 -2.42 -16.55 4.10
CA LEU A 42 -3.06 -15.45 4.80
C LEU A 42 -2.59 -14.12 4.18
N PHE A 43 -3.53 -13.21 3.95
CA PHE A 43 -3.27 -11.87 3.40
C PHE A 43 -2.57 -11.91 2.03
N PRO A 44 -3.18 -12.50 0.99
CA PRO A 44 -2.58 -12.64 -0.32
C PRO A 44 -2.15 -11.29 -0.89
N GLY A 45 -0.98 -11.30 -1.53
CA GLY A 45 -0.37 -10.10 -2.11
C GLY A 45 0.29 -9.16 -1.09
N ILE A 46 0.37 -9.50 0.19
CA ILE A 46 1.20 -8.80 1.17
C ILE A 46 2.57 -9.47 1.21
N LEU A 47 3.59 -8.76 0.72
CA LEU A 47 4.97 -9.25 0.65
C LEU A 47 5.82 -8.72 1.81
N GLY A 48 6.88 -9.46 2.20
CA GLY A 48 7.87 -9.06 3.20
C GLY A 48 7.40 -9.14 4.65
N TYR A 49 6.19 -9.65 4.93
CA TYR A 49 5.60 -9.67 6.28
C TYR A 49 5.38 -11.07 6.85
N ARG A 50 5.78 -12.11 6.11
CA ARG A 50 5.50 -13.50 6.47
C ARG A 50 6.01 -13.88 7.85
N ASP A 51 7.22 -13.46 8.19
CA ASP A 51 7.92 -13.86 9.42
C ASP A 51 7.91 -12.76 10.50
N SER A 52 7.32 -11.60 10.22
CA SER A 52 7.32 -10.43 11.12
C SER A 52 5.92 -9.95 11.51
N VAL A 53 5.18 -9.38 10.60
CA VAL A 53 3.88 -8.72 10.85
C VAL A 53 2.73 -9.72 10.88
N ILE A 54 2.69 -10.66 9.93
CA ILE A 54 1.59 -11.65 9.83
C ILE A 54 1.47 -12.50 11.10
N PRO A 55 2.53 -13.04 11.72
CA PRO A 55 2.42 -13.77 12.97
C PRO A 55 1.82 -12.94 14.12
N GLN A 56 2.12 -11.64 14.19
CA GLN A 56 1.54 -10.75 15.20
C GLN A 56 0.05 -10.54 14.96
N ILE A 57 -0.39 -10.39 13.70
CA ILE A 57 -1.82 -10.32 13.34
C ILE A 57 -2.54 -11.60 13.76
N VAL A 58 -1.96 -12.75 13.41
CA VAL A 58 -2.49 -14.08 13.76
C VAL A 58 -2.69 -14.20 15.27
N ASN A 59 -1.66 -13.86 16.05
CA ASN A 59 -1.74 -13.91 17.51
C ASN A 59 -2.81 -12.97 18.07
N GLY A 60 -2.91 -11.73 17.53
CA GLY A 60 -3.94 -10.77 17.93
C GLY A 60 -5.35 -11.30 17.68
N ILE A 61 -5.60 -11.90 16.51
CA ILE A 61 -6.90 -12.51 16.18
C ILE A 61 -7.19 -13.75 17.05
N LEU A 62 -6.19 -14.62 17.26
CA LEU A 62 -6.34 -15.78 18.15
C LEU A 62 -6.65 -15.36 19.59
N SER A 63 -6.15 -14.22 20.03
CA SER A 63 -6.42 -13.64 21.35
C SER A 63 -7.70 -12.80 21.40
N LYS A 64 -8.46 -12.69 20.29
CA LYS A 64 -9.68 -11.88 20.15
C LYS A 64 -9.45 -10.39 20.47
N HIS A 65 -8.25 -9.87 20.18
CA HIS A 65 -7.90 -8.47 20.42
C HIS A 65 -8.49 -7.55 19.36
N ASP A 66 -8.71 -6.30 19.71
CA ASP A 66 -8.72 -5.19 18.78
C ASP A 66 -7.28 -4.86 18.39
N LEU A 67 -7.05 -4.40 17.16
CA LEU A 67 -5.71 -4.30 16.59
C LEU A 67 -5.35 -2.85 16.25
N LEU A 68 -4.14 -2.42 16.56
CA LEU A 68 -3.57 -1.16 16.10
C LEU A 68 -2.34 -1.45 15.22
N PHE A 69 -2.40 -1.04 13.96
CA PHE A 69 -1.25 -1.08 13.05
C PHE A 69 -0.48 0.23 13.14
N LEU A 70 0.75 0.15 13.61
CA LEU A 70 1.64 1.29 13.80
C LEU A 70 2.82 1.22 12.83
N GLY A 71 2.98 2.23 11.99
CA GLY A 71 4.10 2.30 11.05
C GLY A 71 3.98 3.44 10.06
N LEU A 72 5.07 3.74 9.38
CA LEU A 72 5.20 4.86 8.46
C LEU A 72 4.29 4.72 7.23
N ARG A 73 4.22 5.77 6.42
CA ARG A 73 3.44 5.80 5.18
C ARG A 73 3.92 4.73 4.19
N GLY A 74 2.98 4.10 3.47
CA GLY A 74 3.28 3.10 2.44
C GLY A 74 3.69 1.72 2.96
N GLN A 75 3.45 1.39 4.23
CA GLN A 75 3.73 0.09 4.85
C GLN A 75 2.49 -0.83 4.87
N ALA A 76 1.68 -0.81 3.82
CA ALA A 76 0.54 -1.69 3.57
C ALA A 76 -0.55 -1.75 4.66
N LYS A 77 -0.55 -0.88 5.70
CA LYS A 77 -1.51 -0.91 6.81
C LYS A 77 -2.96 -1.01 6.33
N THR A 78 -3.41 -0.06 5.52
CA THR A 78 -4.79 -0.03 4.99
C THR A 78 -5.10 -1.25 4.11
N ARG A 79 -4.12 -1.77 3.35
CA ARG A 79 -4.32 -2.98 2.55
C ARG A 79 -4.58 -4.19 3.44
N ILE A 80 -3.83 -4.33 4.54
CA ILE A 80 -4.06 -5.40 5.53
C ILE A 80 -5.45 -5.27 6.15
N LEU A 81 -5.85 -4.05 6.56
CA LEU A 81 -7.17 -3.80 7.13
C LEU A 81 -8.29 -4.29 6.19
N ARG A 82 -8.18 -4.00 4.89
CA ARG A 82 -9.15 -4.39 3.87
C ARG A 82 -9.14 -5.88 3.51
N LEU A 83 -8.12 -6.63 3.95
CA LEU A 83 -8.04 -8.08 3.78
C LEU A 83 -8.62 -8.84 5.00
N LEU A 84 -8.80 -8.19 6.16
CA LEU A 84 -9.39 -8.84 7.34
C LEU A 84 -10.78 -9.44 7.10
N PRO A 85 -11.68 -8.84 6.30
CA PRO A 85 -12.97 -9.44 5.95
C PRO A 85 -12.89 -10.84 5.31
N GLU A 86 -11.76 -11.20 4.70
CA GLU A 86 -11.56 -12.54 4.15
C GLU A 86 -11.50 -13.65 5.23
N LEU A 87 -11.43 -13.24 6.51
CA LEU A 87 -11.53 -14.12 7.66
C LEU A 87 -12.97 -14.21 8.22
N LEU A 88 -13.94 -13.47 7.67
CA LEU A 88 -15.35 -13.62 7.99
C LEU A 88 -15.98 -14.71 7.13
N ASP A 89 -17.08 -15.30 7.63
CA ASP A 89 -17.93 -16.18 6.82
C ASP A 89 -18.48 -15.38 5.63
N GLU A 90 -18.60 -16.01 4.48
CA GLU A 90 -18.98 -15.31 3.24
C GLU A 90 -20.34 -14.63 3.35
N TRP A 91 -21.29 -15.30 4.01
CA TRP A 91 -22.63 -14.80 4.25
C TRP A 91 -23.01 -14.92 5.72
N MET A 92 -23.65 -13.89 6.23
CA MET A 92 -24.14 -13.81 7.60
C MET A 92 -25.64 -13.49 7.60
N PRO A 93 -26.49 -14.24 8.34
CA PRO A 93 -27.89 -13.91 8.46
C PRO A 93 -28.10 -12.74 9.43
N VAL A 94 -29.00 -11.83 9.06
CA VAL A 94 -29.46 -10.70 9.88
C VAL A 94 -30.97 -10.65 9.89
N LEU A 95 -31.54 -10.08 10.95
CA LEU A 95 -32.98 -9.88 11.06
C LEU A 95 -33.41 -8.75 10.11
N ALA A 96 -34.37 -9.03 9.22
CA ALA A 96 -34.87 -8.05 8.27
C ALA A 96 -35.64 -6.91 8.96
N GLY A 97 -35.51 -5.70 8.39
CA GLY A 97 -36.24 -4.53 8.91
C GLY A 97 -35.61 -3.87 10.14
N VAL A 98 -34.38 -4.23 10.48
CA VAL A 98 -33.57 -3.59 11.54
C VAL A 98 -32.47 -2.79 10.90
N GLU A 99 -32.18 -1.58 11.41
CA GLU A 99 -31.20 -0.66 10.81
C GLU A 99 -29.75 -1.14 10.98
N ILE A 100 -29.46 -1.94 12.01
CA ILE A 100 -28.14 -2.53 12.23
C ILE A 100 -28.18 -4.04 11.99
N ASN A 101 -27.01 -4.67 11.82
CA ASN A 101 -26.89 -6.11 11.59
C ASN A 101 -27.25 -6.90 12.86
N ASP A 102 -28.52 -7.03 13.16
CA ASP A 102 -28.99 -7.73 14.34
C ASP A 102 -29.06 -9.26 14.13
N ASP A 103 -28.76 -10.03 15.17
CA ASP A 103 -28.80 -11.49 15.08
C ASP A 103 -30.27 -11.98 15.03
N PRO A 104 -30.63 -12.84 14.06
CA PRO A 104 -32.03 -13.32 13.96
C PRO A 104 -32.53 -14.12 15.15
N ILE A 105 -31.62 -14.71 15.94
CA ILE A 105 -31.98 -15.53 17.10
C ILE A 105 -31.81 -14.75 18.42
N ALA A 106 -30.82 -13.86 18.47
CA ALA A 106 -30.45 -13.11 19.66
C ALA A 106 -30.28 -11.61 19.38
N PRO A 107 -31.36 -10.90 18.98
CA PRO A 107 -31.29 -9.50 18.66
C PRO A 107 -30.95 -8.63 19.87
N ILE A 108 -30.09 -7.62 19.65
CA ILE A 108 -29.70 -6.66 20.68
C ILE A 108 -30.62 -5.44 20.70
N THR A 109 -31.21 -5.08 19.55
CA THR A 109 -32.10 -3.91 19.43
C THR A 109 -33.50 -4.18 19.98
N ASN A 110 -34.15 -3.13 20.43
CA ASN A 110 -35.57 -3.24 20.83
C ASN A 110 -36.48 -3.51 19.63
N THR A 111 -36.13 -2.95 18.47
CA THR A 111 -36.85 -3.21 17.22
C THR A 111 -36.75 -4.68 16.82
N GLY A 112 -35.56 -5.27 16.88
CA GLY A 112 -35.36 -6.70 16.58
C GLY A 112 -36.11 -7.61 17.58
N LYS A 113 -36.03 -7.30 18.89
CA LYS A 113 -36.77 -8.04 19.92
C LYS A 113 -38.29 -7.98 19.71
N ARG A 114 -38.81 -6.83 19.31
CA ARG A 114 -40.22 -6.66 18.97
C ARG A 114 -40.62 -7.50 17.75
N ILE A 115 -39.85 -7.44 16.67
CA ILE A 115 -40.13 -8.25 15.47
C ILE A 115 -40.16 -9.74 15.80
N LEU A 116 -39.23 -10.25 16.59
CA LEU A 116 -39.25 -11.64 17.03
C LEU A 116 -40.46 -11.98 17.95
N ALA A 117 -40.83 -11.06 18.83
CA ALA A 117 -41.98 -11.26 19.68
C ALA A 117 -43.32 -11.31 18.91
N GLU A 118 -43.43 -10.50 17.84
CA GLU A 118 -44.65 -10.40 17.02
C GLU A 118 -44.73 -11.50 15.96
N GLN A 119 -43.62 -11.87 15.31
CA GLN A 119 -43.60 -12.76 14.15
C GLN A 119 -43.02 -14.15 14.47
N GLY A 120 -42.26 -14.30 15.55
CA GLY A 120 -41.66 -15.57 15.94
C GLY A 120 -40.81 -16.20 14.86
N ASP A 121 -41.08 -17.44 14.50
CA ASP A 121 -40.36 -18.19 13.50
C ASP A 121 -40.64 -17.73 12.06
N ASP A 122 -41.68 -16.95 11.80
CA ASP A 122 -42.01 -16.36 10.49
C ASP A 122 -41.25 -15.06 10.25
N ALA A 123 -40.53 -14.51 11.24
CA ALA A 123 -39.72 -13.32 11.08
C ALA A 123 -38.71 -13.51 9.94
N LYS A 124 -38.68 -12.54 9.03
CA LYS A 124 -37.81 -12.59 7.83
C LYS A 124 -36.36 -12.33 8.18
N ILE A 125 -35.49 -13.01 7.48
CA ILE A 125 -34.04 -12.78 7.55
C ILE A 125 -33.50 -12.34 6.20
N GLU A 126 -32.43 -11.57 6.25
CA GLU A 126 -31.62 -11.17 5.12
C GLU A 126 -30.20 -11.70 5.27
N TRP A 127 -29.45 -11.79 4.18
CA TRP A 127 -28.09 -12.27 4.18
C TRP A 127 -27.13 -11.15 3.78
N VAL A 128 -26.17 -10.88 4.64
CA VAL A 128 -25.14 -9.85 4.43
C VAL A 128 -23.84 -10.53 4.01
N HIS A 129 -23.34 -10.14 2.84
CA HIS A 129 -22.04 -10.62 2.36
C HIS A 129 -20.90 -9.98 3.17
N ARG A 130 -19.82 -10.74 3.46
CA ARG A 130 -18.69 -10.30 4.29
C ARG A 130 -18.08 -8.95 3.87
N LYS A 131 -18.08 -8.59 2.58
CA LYS A 131 -17.61 -7.28 2.10
C LYS A 131 -18.42 -6.11 2.67
N ASN A 132 -19.71 -6.33 2.96
CA ASN A 132 -20.60 -5.32 3.54
C ASN A 132 -20.52 -5.29 5.08
N ARG A 133 -19.75 -6.21 5.68
CA ARG A 133 -19.49 -6.28 7.13
C ARG A 133 -18.19 -5.57 7.52
N TYR A 134 -17.57 -4.87 6.60
CA TYR A 134 -16.40 -4.04 6.81
C TYR A 134 -16.73 -2.59 6.49
N GLN A 135 -16.49 -1.72 7.45
CA GLN A 135 -16.58 -0.28 7.25
C GLN A 135 -15.29 0.37 7.68
N GLU A 136 -14.87 1.43 6.98
CA GLU A 136 -13.70 2.20 7.34
C GLU A 136 -14.00 3.69 7.37
N LYS A 137 -13.38 4.40 8.30
CA LYS A 137 -13.38 5.85 8.42
C LYS A 137 -11.96 6.35 8.47
N LEU A 138 -11.65 7.33 7.62
CA LEU A 138 -10.45 8.13 7.80
C LEU A 138 -10.69 9.11 8.94
N ALA A 139 -9.83 9.10 9.94
CA ALA A 139 -9.85 10.10 10.99
C ALA A 139 -9.46 11.45 10.40
N THR A 140 -10.34 12.42 10.57
CA THR A 140 -10.12 13.82 10.19
C THR A 140 -10.60 14.70 11.35
N PRO A 141 -10.09 15.93 11.51
CA PRO A 141 -10.46 16.80 12.63
C PRO A 141 -11.95 17.16 12.71
N ASP A 142 -12.68 17.06 11.60
CA ASP A 142 -14.12 17.35 11.48
C ASP A 142 -15.01 16.16 11.88
N VAL A 143 -14.45 14.95 12.06
CA VAL A 143 -15.22 13.78 12.54
C VAL A 143 -15.86 14.09 13.88
N THR A 144 -17.15 13.78 14.01
CA THR A 144 -17.91 13.99 15.22
C THR A 144 -18.22 12.66 15.93
N ILE A 145 -18.61 12.74 17.20
CA ILE A 145 -19.08 11.57 17.92
C ILE A 145 -20.39 11.04 17.33
N ALA A 146 -21.20 11.90 16.75
CA ALA A 146 -22.45 11.53 16.06
C ALA A 146 -22.17 10.67 14.83
N ASP A 147 -21.11 10.99 14.05
CA ASP A 147 -20.73 10.17 12.90
C ASP A 147 -20.33 8.74 13.29
N LEU A 148 -19.66 8.59 14.43
CA LEU A 148 -19.15 7.30 14.88
C LEU A 148 -20.19 6.51 15.66
N ILE A 149 -20.86 7.14 16.62
CA ILE A 149 -21.77 6.49 17.56
C ILE A 149 -23.23 6.70 17.15
N GLY A 150 -23.56 7.91 16.73
CA GLY A 150 -24.92 8.31 16.37
C GLY A 150 -25.44 9.46 17.24
N GLU A 151 -26.62 9.90 16.90
CA GLU A 151 -27.34 10.98 17.60
C GLU A 151 -28.86 10.74 17.59
N ILE A 152 -29.59 11.56 18.32
CA ILE A 152 -31.04 11.52 18.30
C ILE A 152 -31.54 12.34 17.12
N ASP A 153 -32.46 11.73 16.38
CA ASP A 153 -33.21 12.38 15.31
C ASP A 153 -34.29 13.28 15.92
N LEU A 154 -33.99 14.57 15.97
CA LEU A 154 -34.90 15.59 16.51
C LEU A 154 -36.19 15.74 15.68
N VAL A 155 -36.17 15.37 14.40
CA VAL A 155 -37.37 15.39 13.54
C VAL A 155 -38.37 14.32 14.02
N LYS A 156 -37.89 13.12 14.23
CA LYS A 156 -38.76 12.03 14.78
C LYS A 156 -39.28 12.33 16.18
N HIS A 157 -38.48 13.07 16.97
CA HIS A 157 -38.95 13.54 18.28
C HIS A 157 -40.08 14.60 18.14
N ALA A 158 -39.93 15.53 17.20
CA ALA A 158 -40.96 16.54 16.91
C ALA A 158 -42.28 15.92 16.42
N GLU A 159 -42.26 14.72 15.87
CA GLU A 159 -43.41 13.91 15.48
C GLU A 159 -44.13 13.23 16.69
N GLY A 160 -43.69 13.54 17.91
CA GLY A 160 -44.34 13.06 19.16
C GLY A 160 -43.76 11.76 19.71
N ARG A 161 -42.59 11.29 19.25
CA ARG A 161 -41.92 10.11 19.83
C ARG A 161 -41.13 10.51 21.08
N TYR A 162 -41.05 9.63 22.04
CA TYR A 162 -40.24 9.85 23.24
C TYR A 162 -38.76 9.78 22.91
N LEU A 163 -37.93 10.67 23.49
CA LEU A 163 -36.47 10.68 23.35
C LEU A 163 -35.79 9.38 23.82
N SER A 164 -36.46 8.61 24.65
CA SER A 164 -36.00 7.28 25.10
C SER A 164 -36.35 6.15 24.15
N ASP A 165 -37.08 6.43 23.06
CA ASP A 165 -37.44 5.42 22.07
C ASP A 165 -36.27 5.21 21.11
N GLU A 166 -35.81 3.97 21.00
CA GLU A 166 -34.76 3.57 20.05
C GLU A 166 -35.07 4.00 18.60
N SER A 167 -36.35 4.06 18.23
CA SER A 167 -36.78 4.48 16.89
C SER A 167 -36.46 5.95 16.56
N THR A 168 -36.13 6.78 17.57
CA THR A 168 -35.65 8.17 17.37
C THR A 168 -34.18 8.27 17.16
N MET A 169 -33.44 7.17 17.17
CA MET A 169 -32.00 7.18 16.99
C MET A 169 -31.62 7.18 15.53
N HIS A 170 -30.56 7.94 15.23
CA HIS A 170 -29.77 7.82 14.02
C HIS A 170 -28.45 7.15 14.38
N TYR A 171 -28.25 5.90 13.96
CA TYR A 171 -27.06 5.15 14.28
C TYR A 171 -25.84 5.65 13.49
N GLY A 172 -24.72 5.84 14.18
CA GLY A 172 -23.44 6.11 13.57
C GLY A 172 -22.81 4.86 12.94
N MET A 173 -21.58 5.04 12.43
CA MET A 173 -20.88 3.97 11.69
C MET A 173 -20.56 2.74 12.56
N ILE A 174 -20.23 2.92 13.85
CA ILE A 174 -19.86 1.82 14.74
C ILE A 174 -21.07 0.90 14.99
N PRO A 175 -22.26 1.38 15.43
CA PRO A 175 -23.44 0.54 15.54
C PRO A 175 -23.83 -0.15 14.22
N ARG A 176 -23.74 0.54 13.10
CA ARG A 176 -24.00 -0.06 11.77
C ARG A 176 -23.01 -1.15 11.39
N SER A 177 -21.83 -1.17 12.01
CA SER A 177 -20.81 -2.23 11.84
C SER A 177 -21.04 -3.42 12.78
N ASN A 178 -22.18 -3.49 13.50
CA ASN A 178 -22.48 -4.60 14.38
C ASN A 178 -22.29 -5.95 13.68
N ARG A 179 -21.69 -6.90 14.37
CA ARG A 179 -21.29 -8.22 13.86
C ARG A 179 -20.32 -8.12 12.66
N GLY A 180 -19.47 -7.09 12.64
CA GLY A 180 -18.52 -6.80 11.58
C GLY A 180 -17.22 -6.20 12.10
N ILE A 181 -16.43 -5.67 11.15
CA ILE A 181 -15.16 -5.00 11.41
C ILE A 181 -15.33 -3.51 11.12
N PHE A 182 -14.93 -2.67 12.07
CA PHE A 182 -14.85 -1.23 11.89
C PHE A 182 -13.41 -0.75 11.98
N ALA A 183 -12.91 -0.13 10.89
CA ALA A 183 -11.56 0.38 10.77
C ALA A 183 -11.52 1.91 10.92
N ILE A 184 -10.62 2.42 11.77
CA ILE A 184 -10.29 3.84 11.84
C ILE A 184 -8.86 4.02 11.34
N ASN A 185 -8.74 4.67 10.17
CA ASN A 185 -7.44 5.02 9.59
C ASN A 185 -6.95 6.35 10.14
N GLU A 186 -5.64 6.46 10.38
CA GLU A 186 -4.95 7.66 10.91
C GLU A 186 -5.55 8.11 12.25
N LEU A 187 -5.71 7.17 13.19
CA LEU A 187 -6.33 7.38 14.51
C LEU A 187 -5.86 8.64 15.26
N PRO A 188 -4.57 9.05 15.22
CA PRO A 188 -4.08 10.27 15.87
C PRO A 188 -4.74 11.57 15.38
N ASP A 189 -5.25 11.61 14.15
CA ASP A 189 -5.94 12.78 13.59
C ASP A 189 -7.34 12.96 14.17
N LEU A 190 -7.86 11.95 14.86
CA LEU A 190 -9.14 12.04 15.57
C LEU A 190 -9.01 12.89 16.83
N ALA A 191 -9.86 13.90 16.98
CA ALA A 191 -9.82 14.79 18.14
C ALA A 191 -9.84 13.98 19.47
N PRO A 192 -9.04 14.34 20.50
CA PRO A 192 -8.94 13.60 21.75
C PRO A 192 -10.29 13.32 22.41
N ARG A 193 -11.23 14.28 22.36
CA ARG A 193 -12.60 14.11 22.89
C ARG A 193 -13.39 12.98 22.21
N ILE A 194 -13.11 12.75 20.92
CA ILE A 194 -13.75 11.68 20.15
C ILE A 194 -13.11 10.33 20.51
N GLN A 195 -11.76 10.30 20.64
CA GLN A 195 -11.05 9.11 21.10
C GLN A 195 -11.56 8.63 22.46
N VAL A 196 -11.87 9.56 23.39
CA VAL A 196 -12.48 9.22 24.70
C VAL A 196 -13.85 8.57 24.52
N GLY A 197 -14.64 9.01 23.55
CA GLY A 197 -15.93 8.41 23.20
C GLY A 197 -15.86 6.95 22.79
N LEU A 198 -14.68 6.47 22.34
CA LEU A 198 -14.48 5.06 21.97
C LEU A 198 -14.17 4.15 23.16
N PHE A 199 -13.91 4.68 24.36
CA PHE A 199 -13.55 3.85 25.52
C PHE A 199 -14.63 2.83 25.89
N ASN A 200 -15.87 3.27 25.97
CA ASN A 200 -16.99 2.38 26.30
C ASN A 200 -17.17 1.28 25.25
N VAL A 201 -16.97 1.63 23.97
CA VAL A 201 -17.07 0.64 22.88
C VAL A 201 -15.96 -0.41 22.98
N LEU A 202 -14.74 -0.02 23.38
CA LEU A 202 -13.60 -0.94 23.50
C LEU A 202 -13.68 -1.84 24.74
N GLU A 203 -14.08 -1.27 25.88
CA GLU A 203 -14.06 -1.97 27.18
C GLU A 203 -15.36 -2.66 27.47
N GLU A 204 -16.47 -1.89 27.47
CA GLU A 204 -17.78 -2.37 27.87
C GLU A 204 -18.59 -2.95 26.69
N ARG A 205 -18.12 -2.82 25.47
CA ARG A 205 -18.86 -3.14 24.24
C ARG A 205 -20.22 -2.45 24.17
N ASP A 206 -20.34 -1.33 24.84
CA ASP A 206 -21.56 -0.58 25.01
C ASP A 206 -21.48 0.78 24.33
N VAL A 207 -22.57 1.20 23.74
CA VAL A 207 -22.73 2.53 23.16
C VAL A 207 -23.80 3.28 23.93
N GLN A 208 -23.40 4.41 24.52
CA GLN A 208 -24.32 5.36 25.15
C GLN A 208 -24.43 6.62 24.29
N ILE A 209 -25.62 6.94 23.87
CA ILE A 209 -25.86 8.12 23.05
C ILE A 209 -26.28 9.29 23.94
N ARG A 210 -25.36 10.28 24.08
CA ARG A 210 -25.57 11.58 24.77
C ARG A 210 -26.32 11.49 26.11
N GLY A 211 -26.00 10.51 26.97
CA GLY A 211 -26.61 10.40 28.31
C GLY A 211 -28.04 9.83 28.33
N TYR A 212 -28.51 9.35 27.20
CA TYR A 212 -29.77 8.63 27.15
C TYR A 212 -29.60 7.16 27.59
N PRO A 213 -30.63 6.54 28.22
CA PRO A 213 -30.51 5.19 28.78
C PRO A 213 -30.54 4.07 27.74
N ILE A 214 -30.22 4.37 26.48
CA ILE A 214 -30.18 3.38 25.41
C ILE A 214 -28.77 2.80 25.37
N ARG A 215 -28.68 1.53 25.73
CA ARG A 215 -27.44 0.73 25.70
C ARG A 215 -27.57 -0.35 24.65
N LEU A 216 -26.57 -0.42 23.76
CA LEU A 216 -26.47 -1.45 22.74
C LEU A 216 -25.17 -2.23 22.98
N ASN A 217 -25.31 -3.51 23.30
CA ASN A 217 -24.20 -4.45 23.43
C ASN A 217 -23.67 -4.82 22.01
N LEU A 218 -22.81 -3.99 21.45
CA LEU A 218 -22.31 -4.18 20.11
C LEU A 218 -21.26 -5.29 20.04
N ASP A 219 -21.37 -6.09 19.02
CA ASP A 219 -20.38 -7.08 18.62
C ASP A 219 -19.57 -6.56 17.43
N VAL A 220 -18.49 -5.81 17.69
CA VAL A 220 -17.65 -5.18 16.67
C VAL A 220 -16.17 -5.49 16.94
N CYS A 221 -15.45 -5.86 15.89
CA CYS A 221 -14.00 -5.90 15.92
C CYS A 221 -13.45 -4.53 15.47
N LEU A 222 -12.79 -3.82 16.37
CA LEU A 222 -12.19 -2.53 16.09
C LEU A 222 -10.75 -2.71 15.61
N VAL A 223 -10.40 -2.04 14.50
CA VAL A 223 -9.05 -2.05 13.96
C VAL A 223 -8.63 -0.64 13.63
N PHE A 224 -7.38 -0.32 13.93
CA PHE A 224 -6.86 1.04 13.84
C PHE A 224 -5.57 1.07 13.04
N SER A 225 -5.31 2.19 12.36
CA SER A 225 -3.98 2.49 11.84
C SER A 225 -3.48 3.84 12.36
N ALA A 226 -2.17 3.96 12.52
CA ALA A 226 -1.50 5.18 12.94
C ALA A 226 -0.09 5.26 12.33
N ASN A 227 0.39 6.49 12.14
CA ASN A 227 1.78 6.76 11.82
C ASN A 227 2.52 7.21 13.10
N PRO A 228 3.78 6.80 13.32
CA PRO A 228 4.55 7.24 14.48
C PRO A 228 4.74 8.75 14.56
N GLU A 229 4.82 9.45 13.43
CA GLU A 229 4.96 10.91 13.35
C GLU A 229 3.78 11.66 13.93
N ASP A 230 2.59 11.14 13.75
CA ASP A 230 1.36 11.76 14.21
C ASP A 230 1.31 11.86 15.75
N TYR A 231 2.26 11.17 16.45
CA TYR A 231 2.42 11.31 17.90
C TYR A 231 3.06 12.64 18.35
N THR A 232 3.70 13.36 17.43
CA THR A 232 4.47 14.57 17.77
C THR A 232 3.87 15.86 17.23
N ASN A 233 3.26 15.84 16.03
CA ASN A 233 2.91 17.06 15.29
C ASN A 233 1.41 17.28 15.04
N ARG A 234 0.60 16.24 14.84
CA ARG A 234 -0.82 16.39 14.45
C ARG A 234 -1.82 15.95 15.51
N GLY A 235 -1.42 15.05 16.38
CA GLY A 235 -2.30 14.52 17.41
C GLY A 235 -1.65 13.36 18.14
N ARG A 236 -2.22 12.98 19.28
CA ARG A 236 -1.76 11.84 20.07
C ARG A 236 -2.90 10.88 20.26
N ILE A 237 -2.62 9.59 20.15
CA ILE A 237 -3.54 8.60 20.72
C ILE A 237 -3.49 8.79 22.23
N VAL A 238 -4.64 9.08 22.85
CA VAL A 238 -4.72 9.23 24.30
C VAL A 238 -4.31 7.94 24.99
N THR A 239 -3.50 8.06 26.05
CA THR A 239 -2.93 6.90 26.75
C THR A 239 -3.97 5.85 27.14
N PRO A 240 -5.15 6.22 27.70
CA PRO A 240 -6.17 5.23 28.04
C PRO A 240 -6.74 4.46 26.84
N LEU A 241 -6.70 5.02 25.63
CA LEU A 241 -7.12 4.31 24.42
C LEU A 241 -6.11 3.24 24.02
N LYS A 242 -4.81 3.58 24.10
CA LYS A 242 -3.74 2.60 23.83
C LYS A 242 -3.78 1.41 24.77
N ASP A 243 -4.06 1.66 26.05
CA ASP A 243 -4.12 0.63 27.08
C ASP A 243 -5.26 -0.39 26.82
N ARG A 244 -6.33 0.06 26.18
CA ARG A 244 -7.50 -0.76 25.83
C ARG A 244 -7.38 -1.55 24.53
N ILE A 245 -6.43 -1.19 23.67
CA ILE A 245 -6.17 -1.92 22.43
C ILE A 245 -5.27 -3.11 22.74
N GLY A 246 -5.80 -4.32 22.55
CA GLY A 246 -5.15 -5.55 22.97
C GLY A 246 -3.84 -5.87 22.23
N SER A 247 -3.68 -5.46 20.96
CA SER A 247 -2.45 -5.70 20.19
C SER A 247 -2.04 -4.48 19.38
N VAL A 248 -0.77 -4.09 19.53
CA VAL A 248 -0.12 -3.06 18.70
C VAL A 248 0.89 -3.74 17.80
N ILE A 249 0.66 -3.70 16.50
CA ILE A 249 1.45 -4.39 15.47
C ILE A 249 2.27 -3.35 14.72
N ARG A 250 3.59 -3.47 14.80
CA ARG A 250 4.50 -2.56 14.08
C ARG A 250 4.74 -3.09 12.67
N THR A 251 4.49 -2.24 11.68
CA THR A 251 4.83 -2.50 10.28
C THR A 251 6.20 -1.89 9.96
N HIS A 252 6.82 -2.35 8.87
CA HIS A 252 8.12 -1.89 8.40
C HIS A 252 8.16 -1.80 6.87
N TYR A 253 9.21 -1.23 6.31
CA TYR A 253 9.49 -1.29 4.88
C TYR A 253 10.07 -2.65 4.50
N PRO A 254 10.07 -3.04 3.20
CA PRO A 254 10.77 -4.23 2.74
C PRO A 254 12.22 -4.26 3.25
N GLU A 255 12.64 -5.38 3.80
CA GLU A 255 13.96 -5.51 4.42
C GLU A 255 15.06 -5.73 3.39
N THR A 256 14.71 -6.41 2.29
CA THR A 256 15.63 -6.71 1.19
C THR A 256 15.30 -5.89 -0.07
N VAL A 257 16.30 -5.69 -0.93
CA VAL A 257 16.11 -5.06 -2.25
C VAL A 257 15.14 -5.90 -3.09
N LYS A 258 15.26 -7.22 -3.03
CA LYS A 258 14.39 -8.14 -3.77
C LYS A 258 12.92 -7.98 -3.40
N GLU A 259 12.60 -7.94 -2.10
CA GLU A 259 11.23 -7.68 -1.64
C GLU A 259 10.71 -6.32 -2.11
N GLY A 260 11.55 -5.28 -2.06
CA GLY A 260 11.18 -3.95 -2.55
C GLY A 260 10.83 -3.95 -4.04
N ILE A 261 11.63 -4.64 -4.85
CA ILE A 261 11.38 -4.83 -6.29
C ILE A 261 10.07 -5.60 -6.51
N GLU A 262 9.88 -6.73 -5.82
CA GLU A 262 8.67 -7.53 -5.96
C GLU A 262 7.41 -6.72 -5.59
N VAL A 263 7.45 -5.95 -4.51
CA VAL A 263 6.34 -5.06 -4.13
C VAL A 263 6.10 -3.99 -5.19
N ALA A 264 7.15 -3.37 -5.73
CA ALA A 264 7.01 -2.35 -6.77
C ALA A 264 6.41 -2.95 -8.06
N GLN A 265 6.93 -4.06 -8.54
CA GLN A 265 6.46 -4.73 -9.75
C GLN A 265 5.01 -5.24 -9.63
N GLN A 266 4.63 -5.80 -8.48
CA GLN A 266 3.27 -6.27 -8.23
C GLN A 266 2.22 -5.15 -8.28
N ASN A 267 2.61 -3.90 -7.98
CA ASN A 267 1.68 -2.80 -7.81
C ASN A 267 1.82 -1.70 -8.87
N ALA A 268 2.89 -1.70 -9.67
CA ALA A 268 3.08 -0.76 -10.75
C ALA A 268 2.29 -1.18 -12.00
N TRP A 269 1.81 -0.18 -12.74
CA TRP A 269 1.16 -0.40 -14.03
C TRP A 269 2.22 -0.64 -15.12
N LEU A 270 2.58 -1.91 -15.31
CA LEU A 270 3.63 -2.33 -16.26
C LEU A 270 3.06 -2.95 -17.53
N ASP A 271 1.93 -3.65 -17.45
CA ASP A 271 1.24 -4.22 -18.60
C ASP A 271 0.33 -3.17 -19.25
N ARG A 272 0.89 -2.50 -20.27
CA ARG A 272 0.26 -1.35 -20.93
C ARG A 272 -0.36 -1.68 -22.28
N ASN A 273 -0.10 -2.88 -22.81
CA ASN A 273 -0.57 -3.28 -24.13
C ASN A 273 -1.97 -3.93 -24.10
N GLU A 274 -2.45 -4.33 -22.93
CA GLU A 274 -3.81 -4.88 -22.75
C GLU A 274 -4.90 -3.80 -22.81
N ASP A 275 -4.57 -2.54 -22.59
CA ASP A 275 -5.50 -1.42 -22.62
C ASP A 275 -5.71 -0.92 -24.05
N GLN A 276 -6.93 -0.44 -24.37
CA GLN A 276 -7.26 0.19 -25.65
C GLN A 276 -6.43 1.44 -25.99
N SER A 277 -5.74 2.00 -24.99
CA SER A 277 -4.86 3.15 -25.09
C SER A 277 -3.38 2.78 -25.25
N GLY A 278 -3.06 1.48 -25.38
CA GLY A 278 -1.69 1.00 -25.48
C GLY A 278 -0.94 1.58 -26.68
N SER A 279 0.32 1.97 -26.48
CA SER A 279 1.19 2.48 -27.54
C SER A 279 1.62 1.39 -28.53
N GLY A 280 1.40 0.13 -28.22
CA GLY A 280 1.92 -1.02 -28.97
C GLY A 280 3.42 -1.27 -28.76
N ILE A 281 4.05 -0.54 -27.81
CA ILE A 281 5.46 -0.67 -27.49
C ILE A 281 5.65 -1.65 -26.34
N ALA A 282 6.47 -2.67 -26.53
CA ALA A 282 6.89 -3.58 -25.49
C ALA A 282 8.07 -3.00 -24.70
N VAL A 283 7.89 -2.76 -23.41
CA VAL A 283 8.97 -2.30 -22.51
C VAL A 283 9.47 -3.49 -21.68
N THR A 284 10.77 -3.81 -21.80
CA THR A 284 11.42 -4.88 -21.04
C THR A 284 12.38 -4.27 -20.03
N ILE A 285 12.15 -4.44 -18.75
CA ILE A 285 12.95 -3.83 -17.67
C ILE A 285 14.07 -4.81 -17.29
N PRO A 286 15.36 -4.46 -17.45
CA PRO A 286 16.44 -5.32 -17.02
C PRO A 286 16.56 -5.33 -15.48
N PRO A 287 17.00 -6.45 -14.86
CA PRO A 287 17.10 -6.60 -13.41
C PRO A 287 17.88 -5.46 -12.74
N PHE A 288 19.06 -5.07 -13.28
CA PHE A 288 19.88 -4.00 -12.71
C PHE A 288 19.12 -2.65 -12.65
N MET A 289 18.23 -2.38 -13.61
CA MET A 289 17.41 -1.17 -13.60
C MET A 289 16.39 -1.18 -12.46
N SER A 290 15.73 -2.30 -12.23
CA SER A 290 14.83 -2.48 -11.07
C SER A 290 15.58 -2.33 -9.75
N GLU A 291 16.81 -2.85 -9.68
CA GLU A 291 17.67 -2.71 -8.50
C GLU A 291 18.08 -1.25 -8.27
N ILE A 292 18.48 -0.51 -9.31
CA ILE A 292 18.80 0.92 -9.19
C ILE A 292 17.60 1.69 -8.67
N ILE A 293 16.42 1.47 -9.26
CA ILE A 293 15.18 2.18 -8.85
C ILE A 293 14.85 1.94 -7.37
N GLU A 294 14.92 0.71 -6.90
CA GLU A 294 14.66 0.40 -5.48
C GLU A 294 15.79 0.93 -4.59
N GLN A 295 17.04 0.85 -5.05
CA GLN A 295 18.18 1.36 -4.30
C GLN A 295 18.12 2.88 -4.07
N VAL A 296 17.62 3.67 -5.03
CA VAL A 296 17.35 5.12 -4.84
C VAL A 296 16.44 5.34 -3.61
N VAL A 297 15.36 4.57 -3.49
CA VAL A 297 14.40 4.71 -2.39
C VAL A 297 15.00 4.23 -1.06
N ARG A 298 15.80 3.17 -1.08
CA ARG A 298 16.51 2.66 0.12
C ARG A 298 17.54 3.66 0.64
N LEU A 299 18.34 4.23 -0.24
CA LEU A 299 19.30 5.29 0.08
C LEU A 299 18.58 6.53 0.64
N ALA A 300 17.45 6.91 0.07
CA ALA A 300 16.64 8.00 0.59
C ALA A 300 16.16 7.73 2.03
N ARG A 301 15.76 6.47 2.34
CA ARG A 301 15.34 6.06 3.71
C ARG A 301 16.45 6.15 4.74
N THR A 302 17.70 6.06 4.35
CA THR A 302 18.88 6.10 5.25
C THR A 302 19.64 7.42 5.19
N SER A 303 19.30 8.30 4.25
CA SER A 303 19.97 9.58 4.07
C SER A 303 19.74 10.54 5.25
N PRO A 304 20.78 11.18 5.79
CA PRO A 304 20.64 12.19 6.86
C PRO A 304 19.91 13.46 6.38
N HIS A 305 19.86 13.69 5.07
CA HIS A 305 19.16 14.83 4.48
C HIS A 305 17.65 14.62 4.36
N VAL A 306 17.16 13.39 4.57
CA VAL A 306 15.75 13.02 4.48
C VAL A 306 15.16 12.84 5.86
N SER A 307 13.96 13.38 6.09
CA SER A 307 13.22 13.22 7.33
C SER A 307 12.91 11.74 7.58
N GLN A 308 13.59 11.16 8.58
CA GLN A 308 13.37 9.77 8.97
C GLN A 308 12.00 9.56 9.62
N ALA A 309 11.46 10.63 10.19
CA ALA A 309 10.14 10.62 10.78
C ALA A 309 9.05 10.44 9.73
N SER A 310 9.11 11.15 8.61
CA SER A 310 8.18 11.00 7.47
C SER A 310 8.36 9.68 6.72
N GLY A 311 9.59 9.19 6.64
CA GLY A 311 9.98 8.03 5.86
C GLY A 311 9.76 8.20 4.36
N VAL A 312 10.29 7.27 3.57
CA VAL A 312 10.07 7.25 2.12
C VAL A 312 9.20 6.05 1.75
N SER A 313 7.98 6.36 1.33
CA SER A 313 6.94 5.38 1.04
C SER A 313 7.34 4.43 -0.10
N VAL A 314 6.91 3.17 -0.02
CA VAL A 314 6.99 2.21 -1.15
C VAL A 314 6.27 2.73 -2.41
N ARG A 315 5.27 3.62 -2.26
CA ARG A 315 4.65 4.31 -3.41
C ARG A 315 5.64 5.11 -4.24
N THR A 316 6.78 5.51 -3.67
CA THR A 316 7.86 6.16 -4.41
C THR A 316 8.57 5.16 -5.32
N SER A 317 8.87 3.94 -4.87
CA SER A 317 9.43 2.87 -5.72
C SER A 317 8.49 2.54 -6.88
N ILE A 318 7.18 2.42 -6.61
CA ILE A 318 6.14 2.17 -7.62
C ILE A 318 6.14 3.30 -8.67
N ALA A 319 6.01 4.55 -8.23
CA ALA A 319 5.97 5.70 -9.12
C ALA A 319 7.29 5.88 -9.91
N ASN A 320 8.43 5.58 -9.29
CA ASN A 320 9.72 5.61 -9.96
C ASN A 320 9.79 4.56 -11.09
N LEU A 321 9.35 3.34 -10.82
CA LEU A 321 9.31 2.27 -11.82
C LEU A 321 8.39 2.64 -12.99
N GLU A 322 7.19 3.12 -12.71
CA GLU A 322 6.24 3.61 -13.73
C GLU A 322 6.81 4.77 -14.54
N THR A 323 7.53 5.70 -13.90
CA THR A 323 8.15 6.84 -14.55
C THR A 323 9.25 6.41 -15.53
N VAL A 324 10.13 5.50 -15.11
CA VAL A 324 11.20 4.97 -15.97
C VAL A 324 10.62 4.22 -17.17
N VAL A 325 9.60 3.38 -16.95
CA VAL A 325 8.91 2.68 -18.02
C VAL A 325 8.24 3.67 -18.98
N SER A 326 7.57 4.70 -18.44
CA SER A 326 6.92 5.73 -19.28
C SER A 326 7.92 6.52 -20.12
N ASN A 327 9.11 6.82 -19.58
CA ASN A 327 10.11 7.53 -20.35
C ASN A 327 10.72 6.66 -21.47
N ALA A 328 10.97 5.38 -21.18
CA ALA A 328 11.41 4.43 -22.20
C ALA A 328 10.35 4.25 -23.31
N GLU A 329 9.06 4.14 -22.93
CA GLU A 329 7.95 4.10 -23.88
C GLU A 329 7.85 5.37 -24.72
N ARG A 330 7.95 6.55 -24.09
CA ARG A 330 8.00 7.84 -24.79
C ARG A 330 9.13 7.87 -25.83
N ARG A 331 10.33 7.39 -25.47
CA ARG A 331 11.45 7.27 -26.41
C ARG A 331 11.09 6.38 -27.60
N GLY A 332 10.52 5.19 -27.35
CA GLY A 332 10.06 4.30 -28.42
C GLY A 332 9.05 4.95 -29.36
N ILE A 333 8.08 5.71 -28.82
CA ILE A 333 7.10 6.47 -29.64
C ILE A 333 7.82 7.48 -30.54
N MET A 334 8.79 8.23 -29.97
CA MET A 334 9.49 9.29 -30.70
C MET A 334 10.47 8.74 -31.75
N THR A 335 11.06 7.59 -31.49
CA THR A 335 12.05 6.95 -32.38
C THR A 335 11.45 5.91 -33.33
N GLY A 336 10.18 5.55 -33.14
CA GLY A 336 9.48 4.54 -33.95
C GLY A 336 9.86 3.09 -33.58
N GLU A 337 10.42 2.85 -32.40
CA GLU A 337 10.75 1.51 -31.91
C GLU A 337 9.49 0.82 -31.35
N THR A 338 9.31 -0.45 -31.65
CA THR A 338 8.21 -1.27 -31.11
C THR A 338 8.58 -2.03 -29.85
N ARG A 339 9.87 -2.11 -29.54
CA ARG A 339 10.42 -2.73 -28.33
C ARG A 339 11.54 -1.85 -27.77
N VAL A 340 11.46 -1.56 -26.50
CA VAL A 340 12.44 -0.72 -25.82
C VAL A 340 12.87 -1.34 -24.48
N VAL A 341 14.10 -1.05 -24.11
CA VAL A 341 14.66 -1.37 -22.79
C VAL A 341 15.02 -0.05 -22.11
N PRO A 342 14.61 0.19 -20.86
CA PRO A 342 14.98 1.37 -20.12
C PRO A 342 16.50 1.53 -20.05
N ARG A 343 16.97 2.76 -20.20
CA ARG A 343 18.39 3.16 -20.14
C ARG A 343 18.65 4.09 -18.96
N ILE A 344 19.88 4.32 -18.63
CA ILE A 344 20.27 5.20 -17.50
C ILE A 344 19.72 6.63 -17.67
N CYS A 345 19.65 7.14 -18.91
CA CYS A 345 19.03 8.45 -19.17
C CYS A 345 17.59 8.55 -18.73
N ASP A 346 16.84 7.43 -18.69
CA ASP A 346 15.44 7.40 -18.25
C ASP A 346 15.30 7.69 -16.72
N LEU A 347 16.37 7.45 -15.94
CA LEU A 347 16.41 7.77 -14.50
C LEU A 347 16.40 9.28 -14.20
N ASN A 348 16.79 10.13 -15.18
CA ASN A 348 16.77 11.58 -14.98
C ASN A 348 15.36 12.14 -14.68
N PHE A 349 14.32 11.41 -15.05
CA PHE A 349 12.92 11.80 -14.84
C PHE A 349 12.37 11.40 -13.46
N LEU A 350 13.14 10.67 -12.65
CA LEU A 350 12.75 10.29 -11.28
C LEU A 350 12.57 11.50 -10.36
N THR A 351 13.14 12.66 -10.70
CA THR A 351 12.89 13.89 -9.94
C THR A 351 11.41 14.20 -9.83
N ALA A 352 10.62 13.97 -10.88
CA ALA A 352 9.18 14.22 -10.89
C ALA A 352 8.39 13.25 -10.00
N SER A 353 8.79 11.97 -9.95
CA SER A 353 8.14 10.96 -9.12
C SER A 353 8.60 10.98 -7.66
N CYS A 354 9.78 11.54 -7.36
CA CYS A 354 10.32 11.70 -6.00
C CYS A 354 9.87 13.00 -5.34
N ARG A 355 9.71 14.08 -6.11
CA ARG A 355 9.40 15.43 -5.62
C ARG A 355 8.14 15.45 -4.76
N GLY A 356 8.22 16.06 -3.57
CA GLY A 356 7.13 16.10 -2.59
C GLY A 356 6.84 14.77 -1.86
N LYS A 357 7.58 13.69 -2.18
CA LYS A 357 7.50 12.40 -1.48
C LYS A 357 8.72 12.13 -0.60
N ILE A 358 9.83 12.81 -0.87
CA ILE A 358 11.04 12.80 -0.07
C ILE A 358 11.08 14.12 0.69
N GLU A 359 10.71 14.09 1.97
CA GLU A 359 10.71 15.28 2.83
C GLU A 359 12.12 15.53 3.37
N MET A 360 12.65 16.72 3.14
CA MET A 360 13.99 17.10 3.60
C MET A 360 14.00 17.49 5.09
N THR A 361 15.12 17.25 5.78
CA THR A 361 15.27 17.53 7.22
C THR A 361 15.32 19.05 7.51
N LEU A 362 15.84 19.83 6.56
CA LEU A 362 15.94 21.29 6.63
C LEU A 362 15.24 21.88 5.42
N ALA A 363 14.54 23.00 5.62
CA ALA A 363 14.03 23.82 4.52
C ALA A 363 15.24 24.45 3.81
N GLU A 364 15.63 23.88 2.67
CA GLU A 364 16.78 24.31 1.89
C GLU A 364 16.35 25.18 0.70
N GLU A 365 17.35 25.71 0.00
CA GLU A 365 17.19 26.54 -1.19
C GLU A 365 16.40 25.85 -2.30
N ASP A 366 15.78 26.65 -3.16
CA ASP A 366 15.05 26.20 -4.34
C ASP A 366 15.90 25.19 -5.17
N GLY A 367 15.34 24.01 -5.44
CA GLY A 367 16.02 22.96 -6.21
C GLY A 367 16.94 22.02 -5.40
N ALA A 368 17.05 22.14 -4.08
CA ALA A 368 17.84 21.24 -3.25
C ALA A 368 17.32 19.79 -3.31
N GLU A 369 15.99 19.59 -3.35
CA GLU A 369 15.36 18.28 -3.51
C GLU A 369 15.81 17.59 -4.81
N ASP A 370 15.85 18.32 -5.95
CA ASP A 370 16.30 17.79 -7.23
C ASP A 370 17.79 17.40 -7.20
N LYS A 371 18.62 18.18 -6.52
CA LYS A 371 20.05 17.87 -6.34
C LYS A 371 20.22 16.59 -5.50
N LEU A 372 19.45 16.46 -4.43
CA LEU A 372 19.45 15.27 -3.59
C LEU A 372 19.03 14.03 -4.38
N VAL A 373 17.93 14.09 -5.13
CA VAL A 373 17.46 12.96 -5.96
C VAL A 373 18.52 12.55 -6.98
N LYS A 374 19.17 13.50 -7.64
CA LYS A 374 20.28 13.20 -8.60
C LYS A 374 21.46 12.55 -7.89
N SER A 375 21.82 12.99 -6.69
CA SER A 375 22.87 12.37 -5.89
C SER A 375 22.53 10.94 -5.52
N LEU A 376 21.29 10.70 -5.08
CA LEU A 376 20.78 9.35 -4.74
C LEU A 376 20.78 8.42 -5.96
N ILE A 377 20.43 8.92 -7.14
CA ILE A 377 20.51 8.15 -8.40
C ILE A 377 21.95 7.75 -8.67
N GLY A 378 22.90 8.69 -8.58
CA GLY A 378 24.31 8.40 -8.81
C GLY A 378 24.87 7.35 -7.83
N GLU A 379 24.52 7.46 -6.56
CA GLU A 379 24.90 6.50 -5.51
C GLU A 379 24.27 5.13 -5.74
N ALA A 380 22.99 5.09 -6.15
CA ALA A 380 22.30 3.84 -6.49
C ALA A 380 22.93 3.14 -7.69
N VAL A 381 23.24 3.89 -8.77
CA VAL A 381 23.95 3.35 -9.93
C VAL A 381 25.32 2.81 -9.53
N LYS A 382 26.06 3.55 -8.69
CA LYS A 382 27.36 3.10 -8.18
C LYS A 382 27.23 1.78 -7.41
N THR A 383 26.33 1.71 -6.46
CA THR A 383 26.12 0.51 -5.64
C THR A 383 25.76 -0.71 -6.48
N VAL A 384 24.85 -0.56 -7.44
CA VAL A 384 24.43 -1.67 -8.31
C VAL A 384 25.54 -2.03 -9.30
N PHE A 385 26.26 -1.05 -9.86
CA PHE A 385 27.38 -1.32 -10.75
C PHE A 385 28.47 -2.14 -10.07
N GLU A 386 28.91 -1.72 -8.88
CA GLU A 386 29.96 -2.41 -8.11
C GLU A 386 29.54 -3.82 -7.66
N SER A 387 28.23 -4.13 -7.63
CA SER A 387 27.75 -5.49 -7.33
C SER A 387 27.86 -6.47 -8.50
N VAL A 388 27.94 -5.96 -9.75
CA VAL A 388 27.92 -6.77 -10.97
C VAL A 388 29.16 -6.62 -11.84
N ALA A 389 29.99 -5.58 -11.61
CA ALA A 389 31.14 -5.27 -12.43
C ALA A 389 32.24 -4.54 -11.61
N ASP A 390 33.50 -4.84 -11.89
CA ASP A 390 34.64 -4.07 -11.35
C ASP A 390 34.98 -2.95 -12.33
N PRO A 391 35.02 -1.66 -11.93
CA PRO A 391 35.42 -0.57 -12.78
C PRO A 391 36.79 -0.75 -13.44
N ASP A 392 37.70 -1.45 -12.79
CA ASP A 392 39.09 -1.66 -13.28
C ASP A 392 39.14 -2.61 -14.48
N ASP A 393 38.19 -3.51 -14.64
CA ASP A 393 38.06 -4.42 -15.80
C ASP A 393 37.76 -3.67 -17.11
N TYR A 394 37.31 -2.42 -17.01
CA TYR A 394 36.90 -1.58 -18.15
C TYR A 394 37.86 -0.41 -18.45
N GLU A 395 39.10 -0.45 -17.96
CA GLU A 395 40.08 0.59 -18.18
C GLU A 395 40.30 0.82 -19.69
N SER A 396 40.26 -0.22 -20.52
CA SER A 396 40.35 -0.11 -21.99
C SER A 396 39.27 0.79 -22.62
N ILE A 397 38.09 0.91 -22.00
CA ILE A 397 37.06 1.84 -22.46
C ILE A 397 37.47 3.27 -22.11
N THR A 398 37.92 3.52 -20.88
CA THR A 398 38.32 4.87 -20.43
C THR A 398 39.49 5.41 -21.17
N GLU A 399 40.40 4.53 -21.65
CA GLU A 399 41.55 4.91 -22.47
C GLU A 399 41.19 5.51 -23.82
N GLN A 400 40.08 5.10 -24.42
CA GLN A 400 39.58 5.66 -25.70
C GLN A 400 39.18 7.14 -25.58
N PHE A 401 38.84 7.60 -24.38
CA PHE A 401 38.48 9.00 -24.14
C PHE A 401 39.71 9.94 -23.96
N LYS A 402 40.94 9.42 -23.92
CA LYS A 402 42.18 10.21 -23.79
C LYS A 402 42.42 11.21 -24.95
N GLY A 403 41.71 11.06 -26.08
CA GLY A 403 41.88 11.87 -27.28
C GLY A 403 40.82 12.94 -27.51
N ASN A 404 40.23 13.53 -26.46
CA ASN A 404 39.08 14.46 -26.53
C ASN A 404 37.84 13.86 -27.17
N LEU A 405 37.73 12.55 -27.20
CA LEU A 405 36.49 11.87 -27.61
C LEU A 405 35.35 12.26 -26.66
N THR A 406 34.23 12.64 -27.23
CA THR A 406 32.99 12.84 -26.50
C THR A 406 31.93 11.86 -27.00
N PHE A 407 31.22 11.22 -26.12
CA PHE A 407 30.16 10.26 -26.45
C PHE A 407 28.80 10.82 -26.05
N PRO A 408 27.84 11.03 -27.01
CA PRO A 408 26.53 11.53 -26.71
C PRO A 408 25.67 10.42 -26.10
N ALA A 409 24.97 10.73 -25.01
CA ALA A 409 23.95 9.90 -24.39
C ALA A 409 22.70 10.75 -24.15
N GLY A 410 21.53 10.13 -24.23
CA GLY A 410 20.26 10.81 -23.98
C GLY A 410 19.07 10.00 -24.49
N ASP A 411 17.88 10.50 -24.20
CA ASP A 411 16.61 9.85 -24.47
C ASP A 411 16.04 10.11 -25.90
N GLU A 412 16.79 10.82 -26.75
CA GLU A 412 16.40 11.11 -28.14
C GLU A 412 16.91 10.07 -29.15
N LEU A 413 17.84 9.20 -28.75
CA LEU A 413 18.50 8.24 -29.65
C LEU A 413 17.78 6.88 -29.63
N ALA A 414 17.45 6.33 -30.80
CA ALA A 414 17.03 4.95 -30.94
C ALA A 414 18.15 3.99 -30.49
N ALA A 415 17.78 2.78 -30.07
CA ALA A 415 18.74 1.80 -29.58
C ALA A 415 19.79 1.41 -30.63
N GLU A 416 19.38 1.20 -31.88
CA GLU A 416 20.30 0.88 -32.97
C GLU A 416 21.29 2.01 -33.24
N GLU A 417 20.84 3.26 -33.24
CA GLU A 417 21.70 4.45 -33.40
C GLU A 417 22.67 4.57 -32.23
N PHE A 418 22.20 4.35 -30.98
CA PHE A 418 23.06 4.37 -29.81
C PHE A 418 24.16 3.29 -29.91
N VAL A 419 23.79 2.06 -30.29
CA VAL A 419 24.76 0.96 -30.50
C VAL A 419 25.73 1.28 -31.65
N ALA A 420 25.27 1.92 -32.75
CA ALA A 420 26.13 2.36 -33.82
C ALA A 420 27.15 3.38 -33.30
N ASN A 421 26.73 4.33 -32.48
CA ASN A 421 27.64 5.30 -31.86
C ASN A 421 28.63 4.62 -30.89
N MET A 422 28.22 3.57 -30.15
CA MET A 422 29.15 2.81 -29.29
C MET A 422 30.32 2.20 -30.02
N LYS A 423 30.21 1.93 -31.32
CA LYS A 423 31.34 1.39 -32.17
C LYS A 423 32.51 2.36 -32.28
N ALA A 424 32.30 3.66 -32.05
CA ALA A 424 33.39 4.64 -31.98
C ALA A 424 34.35 4.37 -30.79
N ILE A 425 33.85 3.67 -29.76
CA ILE A 425 34.60 3.21 -28.59
C ILE A 425 34.77 1.70 -28.75
N LYS A 426 35.85 1.27 -29.42
CA LYS A 426 36.05 -0.13 -29.84
C LYS A 426 35.77 -1.20 -28.79
N PRO A 427 36.16 -1.06 -27.49
CA PRO A 427 35.90 -2.08 -26.48
C PRO A 427 34.47 -2.03 -25.90
N LEU A 428 33.68 -0.98 -26.17
CA LEU A 428 32.41 -0.77 -25.46
C LEU A 428 31.32 -1.80 -25.85
N VAL A 429 31.14 -2.08 -27.15
CA VAL A 429 30.14 -3.07 -27.62
C VAL A 429 30.49 -4.49 -27.14
N PRO A 430 31.74 -4.99 -27.28
CA PRO A 430 32.14 -6.29 -26.70
C PRO A 430 31.94 -6.36 -25.19
N ALA A 431 32.27 -5.30 -24.45
CA ALA A 431 32.10 -5.23 -23.01
C ALA A 431 30.61 -5.28 -22.61
N ALA A 432 29.76 -4.48 -23.28
CA ALA A 432 28.32 -4.51 -23.06
C ALA A 432 27.72 -5.88 -23.38
N THR A 433 28.14 -6.54 -24.46
CA THR A 433 27.72 -7.88 -24.86
C THR A 433 28.11 -8.93 -23.80
N LYS A 434 29.34 -8.84 -23.27
CA LYS A 434 29.84 -9.71 -22.22
C LYS A 434 29.00 -9.53 -20.94
N LEU A 435 28.85 -8.30 -20.48
CA LEU A 435 28.08 -8.00 -19.26
C LEU A 435 26.59 -8.37 -19.41
N ALA A 436 25.97 -8.16 -20.60
CA ALA A 436 24.61 -8.59 -20.86
C ALA A 436 24.44 -10.10 -20.68
N LYS A 437 25.40 -10.93 -21.12
CA LYS A 437 25.38 -12.38 -20.92
C LYS A 437 25.55 -12.75 -19.46
N GLU A 438 26.44 -12.10 -18.73
CA GLU A 438 26.64 -12.31 -17.28
C GLU A 438 25.37 -11.97 -16.49
N LEU A 439 24.63 -10.96 -16.92
CA LEU A 439 23.33 -10.57 -16.36
C LEU A 439 22.15 -11.42 -16.87
N SER A 440 22.41 -12.46 -17.68
CA SER A 440 21.39 -13.32 -18.29
C SER A 440 20.38 -12.57 -19.17
N LEU A 441 20.84 -11.51 -19.86
CA LEU A 441 20.07 -10.71 -20.80
C LEU A 441 20.31 -11.17 -22.25
N ASP A 442 19.37 -10.84 -23.16
CA ASP A 442 19.53 -11.13 -24.60
C ASP A 442 20.60 -10.23 -25.21
N ALA A 443 21.82 -10.74 -25.31
CA ALA A 443 22.95 -10.03 -25.87
C ALA A 443 22.88 -9.81 -27.41
N ASN A 444 21.83 -10.31 -28.09
CA ASN A 444 21.59 -10.04 -29.51
C ASN A 444 20.60 -8.90 -29.74
N ASP A 445 19.87 -8.49 -28.70
CA ASP A 445 18.92 -7.38 -28.79
C ASP A 445 19.66 -6.03 -28.70
N PRO A 446 19.63 -5.18 -29.75
CA PRO A 446 20.25 -3.86 -29.72
C PRO A 446 19.76 -2.98 -28.56
N SER A 447 18.48 -3.12 -28.14
CA SER A 447 17.90 -2.34 -27.04
C SER A 447 18.54 -2.72 -25.71
N VAL A 448 18.83 -4.01 -25.51
CA VAL A 448 19.56 -4.51 -24.33
C VAL A 448 21.01 -4.01 -24.35
N ILE A 449 21.70 -4.13 -25.49
CA ILE A 449 23.08 -3.68 -25.61
C ILE A 449 23.22 -2.16 -25.40
N ALA A 450 22.28 -1.36 -25.89
CA ALA A 450 22.23 0.06 -25.62
C ALA A 450 22.06 0.37 -24.12
N SER A 451 21.15 -0.35 -23.44
CA SER A 451 20.90 -0.19 -22.01
C SER A 451 22.13 -0.55 -21.16
N VAL A 452 22.74 -1.71 -21.43
CA VAL A 452 23.95 -2.17 -20.73
C VAL A 452 25.15 -1.29 -21.05
N GLY A 453 25.29 -0.81 -22.31
CA GLY A 453 26.36 0.11 -22.71
C GLY A 453 26.30 1.45 -22.00
N GLU A 454 25.10 2.02 -21.86
CA GLU A 454 24.92 3.26 -21.08
C GLU A 454 25.14 3.02 -19.57
N PHE A 455 24.74 1.85 -19.03
CA PHE A 455 25.03 1.45 -17.66
C PHE A 455 26.53 1.33 -17.39
N LEU A 456 27.31 0.77 -18.32
CA LEU A 456 28.77 0.72 -18.22
C LEU A 456 29.38 2.13 -18.19
N LEU A 457 28.98 3.03 -19.11
CA LEU A 457 29.48 4.40 -19.14
C LEU A 457 29.14 5.17 -17.86
N GLU A 458 27.92 5.06 -17.37
CA GLU A 458 27.51 5.71 -16.14
C GLU A 458 28.22 5.09 -14.92
N GLY A 459 28.38 3.77 -14.87
CA GLY A 459 29.14 3.08 -13.82
C GLY A 459 30.59 3.57 -13.75
N LEU A 460 31.24 3.76 -14.89
CA LEU A 460 32.59 4.34 -14.95
C LEU A 460 32.61 5.82 -14.52
N TYR A 461 31.56 6.59 -14.84
CA TYR A 461 31.43 7.98 -14.41
C TYR A 461 31.27 8.09 -12.89
N VAL A 462 30.35 7.35 -12.28
CA VAL A 462 30.11 7.42 -10.83
C VAL A 462 31.29 6.88 -10.00
N ASN A 463 32.15 6.07 -10.63
CA ASN A 463 33.43 5.60 -10.07
C ASN A 463 34.63 6.50 -10.42
N ASN A 464 34.39 7.73 -10.89
CA ASN A 464 35.41 8.72 -11.21
C ASN A 464 36.42 8.28 -12.29
N ARG A 465 36.06 7.35 -13.18
CA ARG A 465 36.90 6.90 -14.32
C ARG A 465 36.62 7.72 -15.58
N LEU A 466 35.39 8.30 -15.66
CA LEU A 466 34.99 9.23 -16.73
C LEU A 466 34.43 10.52 -16.12
N SER A 467 34.29 11.54 -16.94
CA SER A 467 33.59 12.80 -16.62
C SER A 467 32.36 12.93 -17.49
N LYS A 468 31.38 13.72 -17.03
CA LYS A 468 30.08 13.92 -17.69
C LYS A 468 29.72 15.40 -17.68
N TYR A 469 29.20 15.92 -18.80
CA TYR A 469 28.69 17.28 -18.88
C TYR A 469 27.42 17.34 -19.72
N ASN A 470 26.59 18.31 -19.43
CA ASN A 470 25.34 18.55 -20.16
C ASN A 470 25.52 19.77 -21.08
N SER A 471 25.11 19.63 -22.34
CA SER A 471 25.09 20.72 -23.30
C SER A 471 23.82 20.63 -24.16
N LYS A 472 23.04 21.73 -24.21
CA LYS A 472 21.80 21.82 -25.00
C LYS A 472 20.84 20.65 -24.76
N GLY A 473 20.67 20.23 -23.51
CA GLY A 473 19.76 19.13 -23.12
C GLY A 473 20.32 17.72 -23.37
N LYS A 474 21.51 17.61 -23.97
CA LYS A 474 22.17 16.31 -24.19
C LYS A 474 23.30 16.08 -23.19
N THR A 475 23.43 14.85 -22.76
CA THR A 475 24.52 14.40 -21.88
C THR A 475 25.68 13.89 -22.73
N PHE A 476 26.90 14.24 -22.35
CA PHE A 476 28.11 13.78 -22.99
C PHE A 476 29.07 13.21 -21.96
N PHE A 477 29.61 12.01 -22.26
CA PHE A 477 30.72 11.43 -21.53
C PHE A 477 32.04 11.88 -22.16
N LYS A 478 33.02 12.14 -21.31
CA LYS A 478 34.43 12.48 -21.67
C LYS A 478 35.33 11.99 -20.53
N ARG A 479 36.63 12.09 -20.75
CA ARG A 479 37.63 11.87 -19.69
C ARG A 479 37.91 13.16 -18.92
#